data_cf7db9fb40759d96d4443dd9d8d322ce
#
_entry.id   cf7db9fb40759d96d4443dd9d8d322ce
#
_cell.length_a   1.000
_cell.length_b   1.000
_cell.length_c   1.000
_cell.angle_alpha   90.00
_cell.angle_beta   90.00
_cell.angle_gamma   90.00
#
_symmetry.space_group_name_H-M   'P 1'
#
loop_
_entity.id
_entity.type
_entity.pdbx_description
1 polymer ?
#
loop_
_entity_poly.entity_id
_entity_poly.type
_entity_poly.pdbx_seq_one_letter_code
_entity_poly.pdbx_strand_id
1 'polypeptide(L)'
;MVKNPGYSAMIKKLIFRLLIPTILVASTNTSAQETAFYADIPVLTEESLAAGISHTYDGSWEYFVGGGVSAFDCNQDRMPDLYFSGGSNPAALYINKSKPSGELKFVAAEHSALSIEKVLGSYPIDIDNDGHLDIVTLRVGENQIFKGGPDCQFTRANAGWNFDGGNAWSTAFSATFEPDNDYPTLAMGNYVDRTAPGSPWGTCHDNELHRPTRDTNKPDYTDPLPLSPGYCALSLLFTDWNKTGIDALRITNDRQYNRGGQEQMWRMSSGRYPRLYGSSDGWEPLVIWGMGIAQADLDADGYPEYALTSMGDTKLQILDLQEAIDEGRPRYDDMAWTRGATAHRPYTGDDLKPSTGWHAQFEDLNNDSYLDLFIAKGNVARMNDFAAFDPDNLLMGSASGRFSEQGAAAGVALDKRGRGASVVDLNADGLLDLVVVNRRENISLFRHEGMASSNGPRLGGNWLKIELQQKGANRNAIGAKLSVKAGDHVQSRIIHIGGGHASGSVGFVHVGLGVAERATLRVQWPDGEWSAPYKLFANHHVLIDRDKDTYSQWFPPTSSPSAKLD
;
A
#
# COMPACT_ATOMS: atom_id res chain seq x y z
N MET A 1 26.18 -59.54 44.01
CA MET A 1 25.84 -60.83 44.60
C MET A 1 24.49 -61.24 44.03
N VAL A 2 24.51 -62.34 43.30
CA VAL A 2 23.65 -63.51 43.25
C VAL A 2 22.37 -63.32 42.47
N LYS A 3 22.30 -63.78 41.27
CA LYS A 3 22.04 -65.07 40.59
C LYS A 3 20.61 -65.22 40.08
N ASN A 4 20.52 -65.42 38.75
CA ASN A 4 19.49 -66.18 38.05
C ASN A 4 19.26 -67.59 38.61
N PRO A 5 18.21 -68.36 38.37
CA PRO A 5 17.85 -68.95 37.10
C PRO A 5 16.31 -69.11 36.86
N GLY A 6 15.74 -69.10 35.68
CA GLY A 6 15.59 -70.11 34.64
C GLY A 6 14.51 -71.19 34.89
N TYR A 7 13.57 -71.34 33.95
CA TYR A 7 13.15 -72.70 33.49
C TYR A 7 12.34 -72.62 32.19
N SER A 8 12.69 -73.47 31.30
CA SER A 8 12.16 -73.86 29.99
C SER A 8 10.98 -74.81 30.13
N ALA A 9 10.01 -74.78 29.24
CA ALA A 9 9.24 -75.97 28.80
C ALA A 9 8.63 -75.77 27.42
N MET A 10 9.08 -76.62 26.50
CA MET A 10 8.52 -76.98 25.19
C MET A 10 7.10 -77.50 25.30
N ILE A 11 6.23 -77.20 24.32
CA ILE A 11 5.25 -78.14 23.76
C ILE A 11 5.01 -77.83 22.25
N LYS A 12 4.86 -78.94 21.52
CA LYS A 12 4.96 -79.18 20.08
C LYS A 12 3.78 -78.66 19.24
N LYS A 13 4.11 -78.27 18.01
CA LYS A 13 3.47 -78.47 16.69
C LYS A 13 1.98 -78.80 16.62
N LEU A 14 1.24 -77.97 15.86
CA LEU A 14 0.33 -78.44 14.86
C LEU A 14 0.31 -77.48 13.67
N ILE A 15 0.62 -78.02 12.48
CA ILE A 15 0.65 -77.30 11.20
C ILE A 15 -0.75 -77.38 10.61
N PHE A 16 -1.40 -76.22 10.42
CA PHE A 16 -2.56 -76.10 9.52
C PHE A 16 -2.18 -75.08 8.43
N ARG A 17 -1.97 -75.60 7.20
CA ARG A 17 -1.81 -74.75 6.01
C ARG A 17 -3.18 -74.23 5.61
N LEU A 18 -3.46 -72.96 5.84
CA LEU A 18 -4.52 -72.22 5.16
C LEU A 18 -3.88 -71.45 4.00
N LEU A 19 -4.23 -71.80 2.77
CA LEU A 19 -3.97 -71.02 1.57
C LEU A 19 -4.86 -69.77 1.62
N ILE A 20 -4.26 -68.62 1.87
CA ILE A 20 -4.89 -67.32 1.68
C ILE A 20 -4.45 -66.81 0.31
N PRO A 21 -5.37 -66.47 -0.61
CA PRO A 21 -4.97 -65.83 -1.87
C PRO A 21 -4.46 -64.44 -1.59
N THR A 22 -3.22 -64.16 -1.94
CA THR A 22 -2.61 -62.85 -1.91
C THR A 22 -3.30 -61.98 -2.97
N ILE A 23 -4.25 -61.15 -2.56
CA ILE A 23 -4.76 -60.06 -3.42
C ILE A 23 -3.67 -58.99 -3.42
N LEU A 24 -2.98 -58.90 -4.55
CA LEU A 24 -2.08 -57.78 -4.84
C LEU A 24 -2.96 -56.52 -5.03
N VAL A 25 -3.13 -55.73 -3.97
CA VAL A 25 -3.68 -54.37 -4.10
C VAL A 25 -2.55 -53.53 -4.70
N ALA A 26 -2.61 -53.29 -5.99
CA ALA A 26 -1.81 -52.26 -6.62
C ALA A 26 -2.28 -50.93 -6.08
N SER A 27 -1.55 -50.38 -5.10
CA SER A 27 -1.68 -48.99 -4.71
C SER A 27 -1.22 -48.15 -5.91
N THR A 28 -2.18 -47.71 -6.71
CA THR A 28 -1.95 -46.56 -7.60
C THR A 28 -1.71 -45.36 -6.72
N ASN A 29 -0.44 -45.04 -6.49
CA ASN A 29 -0.06 -43.68 -6.08
C ASN A 29 -0.47 -42.75 -7.23
N THR A 30 -1.72 -42.29 -7.22
CA THR A 30 -2.06 -41.02 -7.83
C THR A 30 -1.38 -39.97 -6.98
N SER A 31 -0.13 -39.64 -7.32
CA SER A 31 0.39 -38.32 -7.01
C SER A 31 -0.63 -37.35 -7.61
N ALA A 32 -1.44 -36.70 -6.76
CA ALA A 32 -2.07 -35.48 -7.15
C ALA A 32 -0.90 -34.56 -7.56
N GLN A 33 -0.67 -34.43 -8.85
CA GLN A 33 0.07 -33.35 -9.40
C GLN A 33 -0.76 -32.14 -8.95
N GLU A 34 -0.29 -31.42 -7.92
CA GLU A 34 -0.71 -30.05 -7.72
C GLU A 34 -0.48 -29.38 -9.07
N THR A 35 -1.55 -29.19 -9.82
CA THR A 35 -1.56 -28.26 -10.94
C THR A 35 -1.20 -26.94 -10.28
N ALA A 36 0.05 -26.52 -10.44
CA ALA A 36 0.47 -25.20 -10.08
C ALA A 36 -0.51 -24.26 -10.77
N PHE A 37 -1.36 -23.61 -9.99
CA PHE A 37 -2.28 -22.61 -10.47
C PHE A 37 -1.39 -21.40 -10.79
N TYR A 38 -0.95 -21.30 -12.04
CA TYR A 38 -0.26 -20.12 -12.52
C TYR A 38 -1.32 -19.04 -12.63
N ALA A 39 -1.29 -18.07 -11.72
CA ALA A 39 -2.02 -16.84 -11.90
C ALA A 39 -1.65 -16.25 -13.27
N ASP A 40 -2.61 -15.68 -13.97
CA ASP A 40 -2.33 -14.93 -15.20
C ASP A 40 -1.33 -13.82 -14.88
N ILE A 41 -0.16 -13.86 -15.51
CA ILE A 41 0.93 -12.93 -15.24
C ILE A 41 0.73 -11.67 -16.07
N PRO A 42 0.70 -10.47 -15.46
CA PRO A 42 0.63 -9.22 -16.19
C PRO A 42 1.88 -9.00 -17.06
N VAL A 43 1.72 -8.31 -18.17
CA VAL A 43 2.82 -7.83 -19.03
C VAL A 43 2.97 -6.34 -18.79
N LEU A 44 4.04 -5.95 -18.12
CA LEU A 44 4.36 -4.59 -17.74
C LEU A 44 5.58 -4.10 -18.52
N THR A 45 5.39 -3.10 -19.38
CA THR A 45 6.43 -2.58 -20.26
C THR A 45 6.90 -1.20 -19.79
N GLU A 46 8.19 -1.07 -19.51
CA GLU A 46 8.80 0.20 -19.10
C GLU A 46 8.84 1.20 -20.25
N GLU A 47 8.15 2.35 -20.10
CA GLU A 47 8.06 3.36 -21.17
C GLU A 47 8.18 4.82 -20.65
N SER A 48 8.83 5.05 -19.51
CA SER A 48 8.90 6.36 -18.86
C SER A 48 9.35 7.47 -19.80
N LEU A 49 10.42 7.27 -20.58
CA LEU A 49 10.93 8.28 -21.51
C LEU A 49 9.99 8.47 -22.73
N ALA A 50 9.39 7.41 -23.22
CA ALA A 50 8.42 7.47 -24.32
C ALA A 50 7.13 8.19 -23.86
N ALA A 51 6.73 7.98 -22.61
CA ALA A 51 5.61 8.67 -21.99
C ALA A 51 5.90 10.15 -21.65
N GLY A 52 7.14 10.62 -21.83
CA GLY A 52 7.54 12.02 -21.57
C GLY A 52 7.99 12.30 -20.15
N ILE A 53 8.27 11.28 -19.33
CA ILE A 53 8.78 11.45 -17.96
C ILE A 53 10.31 11.37 -17.95
N SER A 54 10.92 12.47 -17.51
CA SER A 54 12.37 12.56 -17.27
C SER A 54 12.58 13.26 -15.93
N HIS A 55 12.69 12.47 -14.87
CA HIS A 55 12.84 12.98 -13.51
C HIS A 55 13.69 12.01 -12.67
N THR A 56 14.51 12.57 -11.77
CA THR A 56 15.40 11.79 -10.92
C THR A 56 15.33 12.27 -9.48
N TYR A 57 15.09 11.34 -8.58
CA TYR A 57 15.24 11.55 -7.13
C TYR A 57 16.70 11.35 -6.73
N ASP A 58 17.37 12.37 -6.21
CA ASP A 58 18.79 12.31 -5.83
C ASP A 58 19.11 13.15 -4.59
N GLY A 59 20.34 13.11 -4.15
CA GLY A 59 20.92 13.93 -3.09
C GLY A 59 21.90 13.19 -2.20
N SER A 60 22.37 13.91 -1.17
CA SER A 60 23.29 13.41 -0.16
C SER A 60 22.66 12.30 0.70
N TRP A 61 23.29 12.01 1.85
CA TRP A 61 22.80 10.94 2.72
C TRP A 61 21.39 11.18 3.28
N GLU A 62 20.98 12.44 3.47
CA GLU A 62 19.62 12.79 3.90
C GLU A 62 18.53 12.30 2.93
N TYR A 63 18.90 11.99 1.70
CA TYR A 63 17.96 11.52 0.66
C TYR A 63 18.11 10.03 0.35
N PHE A 64 18.71 9.23 1.23
CA PHE A 64 18.71 7.78 1.05
C PHE A 64 17.36 7.13 1.41
N VAL A 65 16.57 7.77 2.25
CA VAL A 65 15.13 7.50 2.49
C VAL A 65 14.27 8.51 1.74
N GLY A 66 13.00 8.21 1.57
CA GLY A 66 12.09 9.02 0.74
C GLY A 66 12.17 8.62 -0.74
N GLY A 67 11.81 9.53 -1.63
CA GLY A 67 11.70 9.25 -3.07
C GLY A 67 10.29 8.76 -3.40
N GLY A 68 9.27 9.55 -3.06
CA GLY A 68 7.87 9.21 -3.27
C GLY A 68 7.27 9.75 -4.56
N VAL A 69 6.13 9.17 -4.94
CA VAL A 69 5.23 9.65 -5.99
C VAL A 69 3.82 9.78 -5.44
N SER A 70 3.10 10.84 -5.85
CA SER A 70 1.66 10.93 -5.66
C SER A 70 0.95 10.78 -6.99
N ALA A 71 -0.06 9.90 -7.04
CA ALA A 71 -0.96 9.76 -8.17
C ALA A 71 -2.36 10.30 -7.78
N PHE A 72 -2.83 11.33 -8.48
CA PHE A 72 -4.07 12.01 -8.16
C PHE A 72 -4.52 12.88 -9.34
N ASP A 73 -5.80 13.17 -9.41
CA ASP A 73 -6.38 14.05 -10.42
C ASP A 73 -6.41 15.49 -9.92
N CYS A 74 -5.54 16.36 -10.41
CA CYS A 74 -5.50 17.76 -10.00
C CYS A 74 -6.34 18.69 -10.89
N ASN A 75 -6.76 18.25 -12.07
CA ASN A 75 -7.53 19.05 -13.03
C ASN A 75 -8.99 18.60 -13.18
N GLN A 76 -9.40 17.60 -12.40
CA GLN A 76 -10.76 17.03 -12.37
C GLN A 76 -11.20 16.35 -13.67
N ASP A 77 -10.24 15.82 -14.45
CA ASP A 77 -10.53 15.03 -15.66
C ASP A 77 -10.60 13.51 -15.38
N ARG A 78 -10.30 13.07 -14.14
CA ARG A 78 -10.25 11.69 -13.64
C ARG A 78 -9.16 10.83 -14.29
N MET A 79 -8.19 11.46 -14.93
CA MET A 79 -6.96 10.80 -15.37
C MET A 79 -5.85 11.15 -14.36
N PRO A 80 -5.26 10.17 -13.66
CA PRO A 80 -4.31 10.50 -12.60
C PRO A 80 -3.08 11.24 -13.11
N ASP A 81 -2.78 12.41 -12.53
CA ASP A 81 -1.53 13.15 -12.67
C ASP A 81 -0.49 12.59 -11.70
N LEU A 82 0.79 12.87 -11.95
CA LEU A 82 1.89 12.35 -11.14
C LEU A 82 2.75 13.48 -10.57
N TYR A 83 2.93 13.48 -9.24
CA TYR A 83 3.86 14.38 -8.59
C TYR A 83 5.01 13.60 -7.95
N PHE A 84 6.22 13.86 -8.42
CA PHE A 84 7.44 13.17 -7.99
C PHE A 84 8.27 14.01 -7.03
N SER A 85 8.71 13.40 -5.95
CA SER A 85 9.75 13.94 -5.07
C SER A 85 11.07 14.05 -5.82
N GLY A 86 11.86 15.10 -5.53
CA GLY A 86 13.15 15.32 -6.18
C GLY A 86 14.37 15.11 -5.28
N GLY A 87 14.17 15.10 -3.95
CA GLY A 87 15.28 15.11 -3.00
C GLY A 87 16.01 16.44 -3.03
N SER A 88 17.27 16.46 -3.40
CA SER A 88 18.04 17.69 -3.64
C SER A 88 17.65 18.40 -4.93
N ASN A 89 17.03 17.70 -5.87
CA ASN A 89 16.45 18.29 -7.06
C ASN A 89 15.08 18.89 -6.74
N PRO A 90 14.56 19.83 -7.54
CA PRO A 90 13.15 20.23 -7.43
C PRO A 90 12.22 19.03 -7.68
N ALA A 91 11.15 18.95 -6.92
CA ALA A 91 10.05 18.03 -7.20
C ALA A 91 9.32 18.45 -8.49
N ALA A 92 8.60 17.55 -9.13
CA ALA A 92 7.98 17.82 -10.43
C ALA A 92 6.58 17.24 -10.53
N LEU A 93 5.63 18.08 -10.98
CA LEU A 93 4.28 17.68 -11.34
C LEU A 93 4.23 17.39 -12.85
N TYR A 94 3.66 16.26 -13.22
CA TYR A 94 3.42 15.83 -14.59
C TYR A 94 1.92 15.66 -14.82
N ILE A 95 1.39 16.40 -15.77
CA ILE A 95 -0.02 16.34 -16.15
C ILE A 95 -0.23 15.20 -17.12
N ASN A 96 -1.20 14.35 -16.83
CA ASN A 96 -1.58 13.23 -17.68
C ASN A 96 -2.23 13.73 -18.98
N LYS A 97 -1.72 13.26 -20.11
CA LYS A 97 -2.24 13.52 -21.46
C LYS A 97 -2.46 12.21 -22.22
N SER A 98 -2.53 11.10 -21.51
CA SER A 98 -2.82 9.79 -22.08
C SER A 98 -4.21 9.80 -22.72
N LYS A 99 -4.36 9.02 -23.77
CA LYS A 99 -5.68 8.73 -24.32
C LYS A 99 -6.25 7.52 -23.58
N PRO A 100 -7.57 7.48 -23.37
CA PRO A 100 -8.19 6.28 -22.82
C PRO A 100 -7.81 5.02 -23.58
N SER A 101 -7.36 4.00 -22.85
CA SER A 101 -6.85 2.73 -23.41
C SER A 101 -5.70 2.88 -24.43
N GLY A 102 -4.99 3.99 -24.36
CA GLY A 102 -3.87 4.31 -25.27
C GLY A 102 -2.51 4.26 -24.59
N GLU A 103 -1.50 4.71 -25.36
CA GLU A 103 -0.15 4.91 -24.82
C GLU A 103 -0.15 5.96 -23.70
N LEU A 104 0.69 5.75 -22.70
CA LEU A 104 0.85 6.70 -21.61
C LEU A 104 1.57 7.95 -22.10
N LYS A 105 1.09 9.11 -21.67
CA LYS A 105 1.68 10.40 -22.06
C LYS A 105 1.52 11.43 -20.96
N PHE A 106 2.63 12.06 -20.59
CA PHE A 106 2.71 13.06 -19.55
C PHE A 106 3.45 14.31 -20.03
N VAL A 107 3.08 15.45 -19.46
CA VAL A 107 3.73 16.73 -19.74
C VAL A 107 4.06 17.40 -18.40
N ALA A 108 5.31 17.79 -18.22
CA ALA A 108 5.72 18.50 -17.02
C ALA A 108 4.95 19.83 -16.87
N ALA A 109 4.41 20.10 -15.69
CA ALA A 109 3.79 21.38 -15.36
C ALA A 109 4.87 22.44 -15.10
N GLU A 110 5.14 23.28 -16.09
CA GLU A 110 6.09 24.37 -15.95
C GLU A 110 5.59 25.40 -14.90
N HIS A 111 6.52 25.93 -14.10
CA HIS A 111 6.23 26.97 -13.08
C HIS A 111 5.22 26.57 -12.01
N SER A 112 5.04 25.26 -11.74
CA SER A 112 4.21 24.81 -10.62
C SER A 112 4.76 25.29 -9.28
N ALA A 113 3.88 25.75 -8.38
CA ALA A 113 4.27 26.05 -6.99
C ALA A 113 4.80 24.81 -6.25
N LEU A 114 4.52 23.61 -6.75
CA LEU A 114 5.02 22.35 -6.23
C LEU A 114 6.48 22.05 -6.64
N SER A 115 7.09 22.85 -7.53
CA SER A 115 8.49 22.66 -7.93
C SER A 115 9.44 23.19 -6.87
N ILE A 116 9.53 22.48 -5.76
CA ILE A 116 10.34 22.81 -4.58
C ILE A 116 11.37 21.73 -4.30
N GLU A 117 12.50 22.12 -3.70
CA GLU A 117 13.56 21.18 -3.30
C GLU A 117 13.28 20.54 -1.93
N LYS A 118 14.06 19.52 -1.60
CA LYS A 118 14.07 18.78 -0.33
C LYS A 118 12.81 17.94 -0.07
N VAL A 119 12.01 17.66 -1.09
CA VAL A 119 10.83 16.81 -0.99
C VAL A 119 11.26 15.35 -0.96
N LEU A 120 10.79 14.64 0.06
CA LEU A 120 11.01 13.21 0.27
C LEU A 120 9.80 12.37 -0.12
N GLY A 121 8.61 12.90 0.14
CA GLY A 121 7.33 12.25 -0.12
C GLY A 121 6.20 13.24 -0.20
N SER A 122 5.06 12.78 -0.71
CA SER A 122 3.86 13.62 -0.82
C SER A 122 2.58 12.79 -0.75
N TYR A 123 1.52 13.45 -0.28
CA TYR A 123 0.22 12.81 -0.09
C TYR A 123 -0.91 13.77 -0.47
N PRO A 124 -1.74 13.40 -1.44
CA PRO A 124 -2.93 14.17 -1.83
C PRO A 124 -4.08 13.93 -0.84
N ILE A 125 -4.81 14.97 -0.51
CA ILE A 125 -6.01 14.93 0.35
C ILE A 125 -6.75 16.26 0.24
N ASP A 126 -8.09 16.26 0.15
CA ASP A 126 -8.92 17.47 0.25
C ASP A 126 -9.07 17.86 1.73
N ILE A 127 -8.18 18.76 2.20
CA ILE A 127 -8.10 19.14 3.63
C ILE A 127 -9.22 20.12 4.01
N ASP A 128 -9.53 21.09 3.14
CA ASP A 128 -10.50 22.13 3.45
C ASP A 128 -11.89 21.89 2.86
N ASN A 129 -12.12 20.72 2.28
CA ASN A 129 -13.38 20.26 1.73
C ASN A 129 -13.92 21.14 0.57
N ASP A 130 -13.04 21.79 -0.19
CA ASP A 130 -13.45 22.63 -1.31
C ASP A 130 -13.63 21.81 -2.62
N GLY A 131 -13.23 20.55 -2.63
CA GLY A 131 -13.36 19.61 -3.76
C GLY A 131 -12.15 19.59 -4.68
N HIS A 132 -11.08 20.32 -4.36
CA HIS A 132 -9.78 20.20 -4.99
C HIS A 132 -8.83 19.48 -4.05
N LEU A 133 -8.00 18.58 -4.58
CA LEU A 133 -7.02 17.86 -3.76
C LEU A 133 -5.85 18.78 -3.42
N ASP A 134 -5.56 18.90 -2.13
CA ASP A 134 -4.38 19.56 -1.60
C ASP A 134 -3.20 18.58 -1.58
N ILE A 135 -1.99 19.07 -1.44
CA ILE A 135 -0.77 18.26 -1.35
C ILE A 135 -0.03 18.54 -0.06
N VAL A 136 0.17 17.52 0.75
CA VAL A 136 1.10 17.52 1.88
C VAL A 136 2.46 17.06 1.38
N THR A 137 3.51 17.87 1.53
CA THR A 137 4.89 17.52 1.16
C THR A 137 5.74 17.30 2.40
N LEU A 138 6.36 16.14 2.49
CA LEU A 138 7.32 15.79 3.52
C LEU A 138 8.73 16.17 3.08
N ARG A 139 9.48 16.83 3.96
CA ARG A 139 10.75 17.45 3.57
C ARG A 139 11.88 17.20 4.58
N VAL A 140 13.08 17.43 4.12
CA VAL A 140 14.23 17.70 5.00
C VAL A 140 14.15 19.16 5.45
N GLY A 141 13.57 19.40 6.62
CA GLY A 141 13.21 20.74 7.13
C GLY A 141 11.71 20.94 7.10
N GLU A 142 11.25 22.18 6.96
CA GLU A 142 9.84 22.53 7.05
C GLU A 142 8.96 21.75 6.04
N ASN A 143 7.99 20.99 6.56
CA ASN A 143 6.93 20.39 5.76
C ASN A 143 5.98 21.46 5.23
N GLN A 144 5.47 21.27 4.01
CA GLN A 144 4.60 22.26 3.39
C GLN A 144 3.30 21.63 2.94
N ILE A 145 2.21 22.36 3.14
CA ILE A 145 0.90 22.02 2.60
C ILE A 145 0.58 23.03 1.50
N PHE A 146 0.17 22.49 0.36
CA PHE A 146 -0.26 23.28 -0.78
C PHE A 146 -1.76 23.05 -1.00
N LYS A 147 -2.54 24.11 -0.85
CA LYS A 147 -3.95 24.09 -1.22
C LYS A 147 -4.10 23.97 -2.73
N GLY A 148 -4.88 23.01 -3.16
CA GLY A 148 -5.26 22.80 -4.55
C GLY A 148 -6.31 23.81 -5.04
N GLY A 149 -6.45 23.89 -6.34
CA GLY A 149 -7.44 24.71 -7.02
C GLY A 149 -7.61 24.25 -8.46
N PRO A 150 -8.45 24.92 -9.27
CA PRO A 150 -8.73 24.49 -10.63
C PRO A 150 -7.44 24.43 -11.48
N ASP A 151 -7.46 23.56 -12.49
CA ASP A 151 -6.38 23.43 -13.48
C ASP A 151 -4.99 23.21 -12.87
N CYS A 152 -4.89 22.39 -11.80
CA CYS A 152 -3.64 22.07 -11.09
C CYS A 152 -2.91 23.30 -10.53
N GLN A 153 -3.64 24.35 -10.18
CA GLN A 153 -3.08 25.51 -9.48
C GLN A 153 -2.91 25.17 -7.99
N PHE A 154 -1.76 25.50 -7.45
CA PHE A 154 -1.43 25.24 -6.05
C PHE A 154 -0.94 26.50 -5.35
N THR A 155 -1.34 26.69 -4.09
CA THR A 155 -0.88 27.81 -3.25
C THR A 155 -0.47 27.29 -1.87
N ARG A 156 0.65 27.77 -1.35
CA ARG A 156 1.12 27.35 -0.02
C ARG A 156 0.12 27.77 1.07
N ALA A 157 -0.33 26.82 1.88
CA ALA A 157 -1.38 27.00 2.89
C ALA A 157 -0.88 27.08 4.33
N ASN A 158 0.40 26.77 4.63
CA ASN A 158 0.93 26.71 6.01
C ASN A 158 0.46 27.87 6.90
N ALA A 159 0.74 29.11 6.50
CA ALA A 159 0.36 30.27 7.28
C ALA A 159 -1.16 30.49 7.37
N GLY A 160 -1.90 30.17 6.30
CA GLY A 160 -3.35 30.29 6.24
C GLY A 160 -4.08 29.33 7.17
N TRP A 161 -3.49 28.15 7.40
CA TRP A 161 -4.03 27.08 8.24
C TRP A 161 -3.30 26.91 9.57
N ASN A 162 -2.47 27.85 9.96
CA ASN A 162 -1.65 27.82 11.17
C ASN A 162 -0.87 26.50 11.33
N PHE A 163 -0.47 25.91 10.21
CA PHE A 163 0.30 24.68 10.20
C PHE A 163 1.79 24.99 10.35
N ASP A 164 2.38 24.62 11.51
CA ASP A 164 3.82 24.62 11.68
C ASP A 164 4.41 23.36 11.03
N GLY A 165 5.11 23.54 9.92
CA GLY A 165 5.77 22.44 9.21
C GLY A 165 7.02 21.91 9.91
N GLY A 166 7.40 22.49 11.05
CA GLY A 166 8.56 22.07 11.83
C GLY A 166 9.89 22.25 11.10
N ASN A 167 10.92 21.58 11.59
CA ASN A 167 12.25 21.56 10.97
C ASN A 167 12.88 20.15 11.03
N ALA A 168 12.07 19.14 11.16
CA ALA A 168 12.53 17.77 11.24
C ALA A 168 12.90 17.21 9.84
N TRP A 169 13.33 15.99 9.81
CA TRP A 169 13.45 15.20 8.60
C TRP A 169 12.25 14.26 8.55
N SER A 170 11.18 14.67 7.85
CA SER A 170 9.91 13.97 7.83
C SER A 170 9.85 13.01 6.63
N THR A 171 9.44 11.79 6.88
CA THR A 171 9.52 10.65 5.94
C THR A 171 8.23 9.88 5.76
N ALA A 172 7.26 10.09 6.65
CA ALA A 172 6.01 9.34 6.65
C ALA A 172 4.81 10.23 6.97
N PHE A 173 3.64 9.85 6.46
CA PHE A 173 2.40 10.59 6.66
C PHE A 173 1.20 9.65 6.66
N SER A 174 0.19 10.02 7.42
CA SER A 174 -1.15 9.46 7.29
C SER A 174 -2.18 10.50 7.75
N ALA A 175 -3.40 10.38 7.27
CA ALA A 175 -4.50 11.27 7.66
C ALA A 175 -5.80 10.49 7.87
N THR A 176 -6.61 10.97 8.82
CA THR A 176 -7.96 10.45 9.09
C THR A 176 -8.89 11.57 9.51
N PHE A 177 -10.20 11.36 9.38
CA PHE A 177 -11.21 12.26 9.93
C PHE A 177 -11.73 11.69 11.25
N GLU A 178 -11.32 12.30 12.37
CA GLU A 178 -11.86 11.92 13.67
C GLU A 178 -13.34 12.35 13.80
N PRO A 179 -14.18 11.60 14.54
CA PRO A 179 -15.56 12.02 14.80
C PRO A 179 -15.66 13.45 15.32
N ASP A 180 -16.67 14.18 14.88
CA ASP A 180 -16.94 15.58 15.23
C ASP A 180 -15.87 16.60 14.75
N ASN A 181 -15.04 16.25 13.78
CA ASN A 181 -14.12 17.17 13.11
C ASN A 181 -14.48 17.34 11.64
N ASP A 182 -14.55 18.58 11.19
CA ASP A 182 -14.80 18.90 9.76
C ASP A 182 -13.53 18.74 8.91
N TYR A 183 -12.36 18.79 9.53
CA TYR A 183 -11.05 18.71 8.86
C TYR A 183 -10.25 17.51 9.36
N PRO A 184 -9.32 16.97 8.53
CA PRO A 184 -8.60 15.77 8.90
C PRO A 184 -7.57 16.01 10.00
N THR A 185 -7.36 14.98 10.82
CA THR A 185 -6.18 14.86 11.68
C THR A 185 -5.02 14.35 10.83
N LEU A 186 -3.87 15.04 10.89
CA LEU A 186 -2.67 14.74 10.13
C LEU A 186 -1.60 14.15 11.05
N ALA A 187 -1.00 13.01 10.70
CA ALA A 187 0.12 12.42 11.41
C ALA A 187 1.39 12.55 10.57
N MET A 188 2.44 13.17 11.14
CA MET A 188 3.76 13.34 10.52
C MET A 188 4.77 12.41 11.18
N GLY A 189 5.38 11.53 10.40
CA GLY A 189 6.45 10.65 10.85
C GLY A 189 7.81 11.26 10.59
N ASN A 190 8.60 11.38 11.64
CA ASN A 190 9.90 12.00 11.63
C ASN A 190 11.02 10.96 11.75
N TYR A 191 12.13 11.22 11.05
CA TYR A 191 13.28 10.33 10.98
C TYR A 191 14.38 10.76 11.98
N VAL A 192 15.63 10.69 11.54
CA VAL A 192 16.79 11.01 12.38
C VAL A 192 16.81 12.48 12.80
N ASP A 193 17.08 12.74 14.08
CA ASP A 193 17.44 14.08 14.54
C ASP A 193 18.89 14.40 14.17
N ARG A 194 19.05 15.16 13.08
CA ARG A 194 20.35 15.56 12.55
C ARG A 194 21.10 16.53 13.43
N THR A 195 20.42 17.17 14.37
CA THR A 195 20.98 18.18 15.26
C THR A 195 21.45 17.61 16.60
N ALA A 196 20.96 16.43 16.97
CA ALA A 196 21.31 15.80 18.23
C ALA A 196 22.76 15.28 18.25
N PRO A 197 23.44 15.35 19.40
CA PRO A 197 24.75 14.73 19.58
C PRO A 197 24.71 13.21 19.28
N GLY A 198 25.67 12.71 18.53
CA GLY A 198 25.73 11.29 18.14
C GLY A 198 24.89 10.92 16.92
N SER A 199 24.33 11.92 16.24
CA SER A 199 23.67 11.70 14.95
C SER A 199 24.64 11.04 13.95
N PRO A 200 24.17 10.10 13.09
CA PRO A 200 22.77 9.67 12.96
C PRO A 200 22.36 8.50 13.89
N TRP A 201 23.29 7.92 14.61
CA TRP A 201 23.04 6.70 15.37
C TRP A 201 22.36 6.99 16.71
N GLY A 202 21.26 6.28 16.99
CA GLY A 202 20.53 6.42 18.25
C GLY A 202 19.77 7.75 18.43
N THR A 203 19.58 8.52 17.36
CA THR A 203 18.87 9.81 17.39
C THR A 203 17.67 9.78 16.47
N CYS A 204 16.48 10.05 16.99
CA CYS A 204 15.25 10.19 16.22
C CYS A 204 14.45 11.36 16.77
N HIS A 205 13.80 12.10 15.89
CA HIS A 205 12.73 13.01 16.30
C HIS A 205 11.49 12.23 16.75
N ASP A 206 10.71 12.82 17.65
CA ASP A 206 9.36 12.35 17.89
C ASP A 206 8.49 12.58 16.65
N ASN A 207 7.48 11.74 16.47
CA ASN A 207 6.46 11.96 15.46
C ASN A 207 5.48 13.02 15.95
N GLU A 208 4.67 13.57 15.07
CA GLU A 208 3.74 14.64 15.40
C GLU A 208 2.33 14.32 14.92
N LEU A 209 1.35 14.71 15.73
CA LEU A 209 -0.06 14.64 15.39
C LEU A 209 -0.66 16.04 15.37
N HIS A 210 -1.13 16.47 14.23
CA HIS A 210 -1.78 17.77 14.03
C HIS A 210 -3.30 17.55 13.97
N ARG A 211 -3.99 17.84 15.05
CA ARG A 211 -5.44 17.85 15.10
C ARG A 211 -5.98 19.23 14.74
N PRO A 212 -7.02 19.29 13.90
CA PRO A 212 -7.63 20.58 13.60
C PRO A 212 -8.33 21.16 14.82
N THR A 213 -8.27 22.47 14.98
CA THR A 213 -9.09 23.20 15.95
C THR A 213 -10.56 23.06 15.54
N ARG A 214 -11.43 22.70 16.49
CA ARG A 214 -12.86 22.52 16.25
C ARG A 214 -13.58 23.84 16.05
N ASP A 215 -14.74 23.78 15.43
CA ASP A 215 -15.67 24.90 15.24
C ASP A 215 -15.05 26.10 14.50
N THR A 216 -14.10 25.81 13.58
CA THR A 216 -13.50 26.80 12.70
C THR A 216 -14.12 26.70 11.29
N ASN A 217 -14.05 27.78 10.52
CA ASN A 217 -14.54 27.83 9.15
C ASN A 217 -13.45 27.52 8.10
N LYS A 218 -12.28 27.09 8.54
CA LYS A 218 -11.12 26.68 7.75
C LYS A 218 -10.26 25.74 8.60
N PRO A 219 -9.38 24.92 7.99
CA PRO A 219 -8.39 24.15 8.73
C PRO A 219 -7.52 25.05 9.63
N ASP A 220 -7.26 24.59 10.84
CA ASP A 220 -6.40 25.29 11.82
C ASP A 220 -5.62 24.26 12.66
N TYR A 221 -4.29 24.24 12.52
CA TYR A 221 -3.39 23.25 13.12
C TYR A 221 -2.39 23.89 14.10
N THR A 222 -2.86 24.71 15.00
CA THR A 222 -2.03 25.57 15.87
C THR A 222 -1.13 24.79 16.84
N ASP A 223 -1.59 23.67 17.39
CA ASP A 223 -0.92 22.96 18.50
C ASP A 223 -0.62 21.50 18.14
N PRO A 224 0.51 21.18 17.49
CA PRO A 224 0.89 19.79 17.23
C PRO A 224 1.19 19.02 18.51
N LEU A 225 0.74 17.77 18.60
CA LEU A 225 0.97 16.87 19.72
C LEU A 225 2.15 15.94 19.41
N PRO A 226 3.19 15.90 20.25
CA PRO A 226 4.28 14.96 20.05
C PRO A 226 3.85 13.52 20.33
N LEU A 227 4.19 12.58 19.46
CA LEU A 227 4.05 11.14 19.65
C LEU A 227 5.41 10.56 20.06
N SER A 228 5.68 10.61 21.37
CA SER A 228 6.97 10.20 21.97
C SER A 228 6.83 8.82 22.62
N PRO A 229 7.85 7.92 22.50
CA PRO A 229 9.13 8.14 21.83
C PRO A 229 9.10 7.91 20.32
N GLY A 230 9.88 8.68 19.56
CA GLY A 230 10.13 8.45 18.15
C GLY A 230 11.25 7.42 17.94
N TYR A 231 11.08 6.55 16.91
CA TYR A 231 12.06 5.54 16.53
C TYR A 231 12.43 5.61 15.03
N CYS A 232 12.42 6.81 14.47
CA CYS A 232 12.71 7.09 13.06
C CYS A 232 11.71 6.41 12.12
N ALA A 233 10.49 6.91 12.10
CA ALA A 233 9.41 6.40 11.30
C ALA A 233 9.69 6.47 9.79
N LEU A 234 9.27 5.46 9.02
CA LEU A 234 9.33 5.44 7.56
C LEU A 234 7.98 5.19 6.90
N SER A 235 6.98 4.72 7.64
CA SER A 235 5.59 4.68 7.17
C SER A 235 4.63 4.84 8.34
N LEU A 236 3.51 5.51 8.08
CA LEU A 236 2.39 5.72 8.99
C LEU A 236 1.09 5.30 8.31
N LEU A 237 0.17 4.71 9.09
CA LEU A 237 -1.14 4.33 8.60
C LEU A 237 -2.18 4.42 9.71
N PHE A 238 -3.22 5.25 9.51
CA PHE A 238 -4.44 5.15 10.29
C PHE A 238 -5.26 3.95 9.83
N THR A 239 -5.73 3.14 10.80
CA THR A 239 -6.40 1.87 10.53
C THR A 239 -7.36 1.49 11.65
N ASP A 240 -8.60 1.14 11.29
CA ASP A 240 -9.61 0.57 12.20
C ASP A 240 -9.42 -0.96 12.30
N TRP A 241 -8.34 -1.35 12.99
CA TRP A 241 -7.89 -2.74 13.10
C TRP A 241 -8.90 -3.67 13.79
N ASN A 242 -9.82 -3.13 14.59
CA ASN A 242 -10.78 -3.89 15.42
C ASN A 242 -12.26 -3.58 15.12
N LYS A 243 -12.53 -2.93 13.98
CA LYS A 243 -13.89 -2.60 13.50
C LYS A 243 -14.72 -1.77 14.49
N THR A 244 -14.09 -0.91 15.27
CA THR A 244 -14.81 -0.02 16.21
C THR A 244 -15.23 1.30 15.60
N GLY A 245 -14.80 1.59 14.37
CA GLY A 245 -14.97 2.89 13.73
C GLY A 245 -14.04 3.97 14.29
N ILE A 246 -13.06 3.59 15.09
CA ILE A 246 -12.02 4.48 15.63
C ILE A 246 -10.67 3.96 15.17
N ASP A 247 -9.98 4.74 14.37
CA ASP A 247 -8.65 4.37 13.89
C ASP A 247 -7.64 4.29 15.02
N ALA A 248 -6.68 3.38 14.89
CA ALA A 248 -5.39 3.43 15.53
C ALA A 248 -4.36 3.96 14.53
N LEU A 249 -3.25 4.52 15.01
CA LEU A 249 -2.13 4.92 14.14
C LEU A 249 -1.02 3.87 14.26
N ARG A 250 -0.73 3.20 13.15
CA ARG A 250 0.34 2.22 13.03
C ARG A 250 1.58 2.86 12.42
N ILE A 251 2.78 2.51 12.93
CA ILE A 251 4.05 3.12 12.53
C ILE A 251 5.11 2.04 12.34
N THR A 252 5.79 2.04 11.19
CA THR A 252 7.03 1.29 11.00
C THR A 252 8.23 2.17 11.29
N ASN A 253 9.22 1.58 11.96
CA ASN A 253 10.39 2.28 12.50
C ASN A 253 11.70 1.62 12.06
N ASP A 254 12.62 2.41 11.52
CA ASP A 254 13.91 1.91 11.02
C ASP A 254 15.00 1.78 12.10
N ARG A 255 14.99 2.68 13.09
CA ARG A 255 16.13 2.80 14.01
C ARG A 255 15.87 2.37 15.45
N GLN A 256 14.80 1.60 15.70
CA GLN A 256 14.48 1.12 17.03
C GLN A 256 15.58 0.28 17.69
N TYR A 257 16.41 -0.42 16.93
CA TYR A 257 17.57 -1.17 17.44
C TYR A 257 18.53 -0.31 18.24
N ASN A 258 18.77 0.91 17.79
CA ASN A 258 19.71 1.83 18.43
C ASN A 258 19.12 2.53 19.66
N ARG A 259 17.79 2.39 19.87
CA ARG A 259 17.05 3.05 20.96
C ARG A 259 16.28 2.08 21.85
N GLY A 260 16.41 0.78 21.62
CA GLY A 260 15.65 -0.24 22.36
C GLY A 260 14.15 -0.18 22.12
N GLY A 261 13.74 0.24 20.92
CA GLY A 261 12.34 0.39 20.52
C GLY A 261 11.81 -0.78 19.71
N GLN A 262 10.71 -0.54 19.04
CA GLN A 262 9.99 -1.52 18.21
C GLN A 262 9.05 -0.79 17.25
N GLU A 263 8.36 -1.55 16.38
CA GLU A 263 7.19 -1.06 15.65
C GLU A 263 6.13 -0.57 16.64
N GLN A 264 5.37 0.45 16.25
CA GLN A 264 4.43 1.11 17.17
C GLN A 264 3.00 1.06 16.64
N MET A 265 2.07 1.02 17.59
CA MET A 265 0.66 1.29 17.34
C MET A 265 0.12 2.20 18.45
N TRP A 266 -0.57 3.27 18.05
CA TRP A 266 -1.17 4.25 18.96
C TRP A 266 -2.69 4.14 18.94
N ARG A 267 -3.29 3.98 20.11
CA ARG A 267 -4.74 4.08 20.29
C ARG A 267 -5.17 5.53 20.20
N MET A 268 -5.97 5.82 19.19
CA MET A 268 -6.58 7.13 19.04
C MET A 268 -7.85 7.24 19.89
N SER A 269 -8.15 8.44 20.33
CA SER A 269 -9.41 8.79 21.00
C SER A 269 -9.71 10.24 20.70
N SER A 270 -10.88 10.52 20.15
CA SER A 270 -11.24 11.88 19.75
C SER A 270 -11.02 12.89 20.86
N GLY A 271 -10.30 13.96 20.57
CA GLY A 271 -10.03 15.05 21.52
C GLY A 271 -9.13 14.70 22.70
N ARG A 272 -8.54 13.50 22.77
CA ARG A 272 -7.61 13.07 23.84
C ARG A 272 -6.22 12.83 23.29
N TYR A 273 -5.22 12.88 24.18
CA TYR A 273 -3.86 12.49 23.83
C TYR A 273 -3.82 10.99 23.46
N PRO A 274 -3.19 10.63 22.32
CA PRO A 274 -3.06 9.24 21.90
C PRO A 274 -2.26 8.42 22.91
N ARG A 275 -2.61 7.14 23.07
CA ARG A 275 -1.92 6.21 23.98
C ARG A 275 -1.22 5.10 23.20
N LEU A 276 0.08 4.96 23.42
CA LEU A 276 0.85 3.86 22.83
C LEU A 276 0.35 2.51 23.36
N TYR A 277 0.10 1.55 22.47
CA TYR A 277 -0.13 0.17 22.84
C TYR A 277 1.14 -0.46 23.39
N GLY A 278 1.00 -1.28 24.40
CA GLY A 278 2.12 -2.01 25.01
C GLY A 278 1.76 -3.48 25.26
N SER A 279 2.70 -4.22 25.87
CA SER A 279 2.51 -5.65 26.15
C SER A 279 1.28 -5.94 27.04
N SER A 280 0.91 -5.00 27.92
CA SER A 280 -0.32 -5.12 28.75
C SER A 280 -1.61 -5.01 27.92
N ASP A 281 -1.53 -4.44 26.71
CA ASP A 281 -2.64 -4.34 25.77
C ASP A 281 -2.65 -5.50 24.76
N GLY A 282 -1.70 -6.43 24.84
CA GLY A 282 -1.51 -7.51 23.88
C GLY A 282 -0.66 -7.14 22.65
N TRP A 283 -0.09 -5.93 22.58
CA TRP A 283 0.84 -5.56 21.53
C TRP A 283 2.19 -6.25 21.74
N GLU A 284 2.49 -7.22 20.89
CA GLU A 284 3.76 -7.92 20.95
C GLU A 284 4.87 -7.12 20.28
N PRO A 285 6.08 -7.09 20.90
CA PRO A 285 7.22 -6.42 20.31
C PRO A 285 7.59 -7.00 18.94
N LEU A 286 7.57 -6.16 17.92
CA LEU A 286 8.11 -6.46 16.59
C LEU A 286 9.31 -5.56 16.36
N VAL A 287 10.48 -6.17 16.18
CA VAL A 287 11.76 -5.49 15.99
C VAL A 287 12.30 -5.83 14.62
N ILE A 288 12.06 -4.95 13.66
CA ILE A 288 12.55 -5.02 12.27
C ILE A 288 13.12 -3.66 11.88
N TRP A 289 13.85 -3.55 10.79
CA TRP A 289 14.14 -2.26 10.16
C TRP A 289 12.97 -1.89 9.24
N GLY A 290 11.86 -1.44 9.86
CA GLY A 290 10.58 -1.24 9.18
C GLY A 290 10.61 -0.08 8.19
N MET A 291 10.02 -0.31 7.01
CA MET A 291 9.96 0.65 5.91
C MET A 291 8.52 1.00 5.55
N GLY A 292 7.87 0.24 4.69
CA GLY A 292 6.51 0.47 4.22
C GLY A 292 5.47 -0.35 4.96
N ILE A 293 4.22 0.13 4.94
CA ILE A 293 3.03 -0.58 5.40
C ILE A 293 2.04 -0.65 4.26
N ALA A 294 1.56 -1.86 3.90
CA ALA A 294 0.36 -2.03 3.09
C ALA A 294 -0.70 -2.74 3.91
N GLN A 295 -1.97 -2.35 3.75
CA GLN A 295 -3.09 -3.04 4.39
C GLN A 295 -4.08 -3.55 3.35
N ALA A 296 -4.70 -4.69 3.65
CA ALA A 296 -5.81 -5.25 2.90
C ALA A 296 -6.60 -6.21 3.78
N ASP A 297 -7.85 -6.47 3.43
CA ASP A 297 -8.64 -7.56 3.96
C ASP A 297 -8.55 -8.72 2.94
N LEU A 298 -7.59 -9.63 3.17
CA LEU A 298 -7.20 -10.66 2.20
C LEU A 298 -8.14 -11.87 2.16
N ASP A 299 -8.89 -12.10 3.23
CA ASP A 299 -9.79 -13.25 3.36
C ASP A 299 -11.27 -12.84 3.53
N ALA A 300 -11.56 -11.54 3.39
CA ALA A 300 -12.89 -10.94 3.46
C ALA A 300 -13.60 -11.15 4.80
N ASP A 301 -12.85 -11.27 5.90
CA ASP A 301 -13.39 -11.34 7.25
C ASP A 301 -13.70 -9.94 7.84
N GLY A 302 -13.24 -8.92 7.14
CA GLY A 302 -13.42 -7.49 7.43
C GLY A 302 -12.41 -6.93 8.43
N TYR A 303 -11.40 -7.70 8.87
CA TYR A 303 -10.24 -7.22 9.59
C TYR A 303 -9.05 -7.06 8.63
N PRO A 304 -8.25 -6.01 8.76
CA PRO A 304 -7.14 -5.82 7.84
C PRO A 304 -5.91 -6.67 8.20
N GLU A 305 -5.30 -7.28 7.20
CA GLU A 305 -3.94 -7.79 7.22
C GLU A 305 -2.95 -6.70 6.83
N TYR A 306 -1.69 -6.88 7.25
CA TYR A 306 -0.64 -5.90 6.98
C TYR A 306 0.62 -6.56 6.41
N ALA A 307 1.05 -6.08 5.25
CA ALA A 307 2.40 -6.33 4.79
C ALA A 307 3.33 -5.21 5.28
N LEU A 308 4.42 -5.58 5.96
CA LEU A 308 5.44 -4.67 6.44
C LEU A 308 6.76 -4.98 5.74
N THR A 309 7.27 -4.03 4.98
CA THR A 309 8.59 -4.17 4.35
C THR A 309 9.70 -3.77 5.31
N SER A 310 10.89 -4.30 5.09
CA SER A 310 12.05 -3.99 5.92
C SER A 310 13.37 -4.17 5.17
N MET A 311 14.47 -3.80 5.82
CA MET A 311 15.79 -4.28 5.42
C MET A 311 15.93 -5.74 5.87
N GLY A 312 15.66 -6.67 4.94
CA GLY A 312 15.68 -8.11 5.17
C GLY A 312 14.34 -8.74 4.82
N ASP A 313 13.60 -9.12 5.82
CA ASP A 313 12.40 -9.94 5.67
C ASP A 313 11.12 -9.09 5.60
N THR A 314 10.21 -9.42 4.69
CA THR A 314 8.86 -8.87 4.67
C THR A 314 7.99 -9.65 5.65
N LYS A 315 7.18 -8.94 6.45
CA LYS A 315 6.20 -9.52 7.36
C LYS A 315 4.82 -9.45 6.74
N LEU A 316 4.03 -10.51 6.88
CA LEU A 316 2.60 -10.51 6.59
C LEU A 316 1.86 -10.82 7.88
N GLN A 317 1.34 -9.79 8.51
CA GLN A 317 0.70 -9.89 9.81
C GLN A 317 -0.80 -10.09 9.66
N ILE A 318 -1.28 -11.18 10.25
CA ILE A 318 -2.70 -11.56 10.31
C ILE A 318 -3.14 -11.46 11.76
N LEU A 319 -4.30 -10.84 11.99
CA LEU A 319 -4.84 -10.65 13.34
C LEU A 319 -5.27 -11.99 13.94
N ASP A 320 -4.89 -12.25 15.18
CA ASP A 320 -5.46 -13.33 15.97
C ASP A 320 -6.89 -12.93 16.39
N LEU A 321 -7.88 -13.43 15.66
CA LEU A 321 -9.29 -13.08 15.88
C LEU A 321 -9.80 -13.48 17.27
N GLN A 322 -9.26 -14.55 17.86
CA GLN A 322 -9.67 -14.99 19.20
C GLN A 322 -9.27 -13.93 20.24
N GLU A 323 -8.00 -13.48 20.20
CA GLU A 323 -7.50 -12.44 21.12
C GLU A 323 -8.17 -11.08 20.84
N ALA A 324 -8.43 -10.76 19.56
CA ALA A 324 -9.03 -9.50 19.17
C ALA A 324 -10.50 -9.38 19.60
N ILE A 325 -11.32 -10.43 19.39
CA ILE A 325 -12.75 -10.41 19.68
C ILE A 325 -13.01 -10.58 21.17
N ASP A 326 -12.36 -11.54 21.83
CA ASP A 326 -12.64 -11.88 23.23
C ASP A 326 -12.01 -10.89 24.22
N GLU A 327 -10.81 -10.37 23.91
CA GLU A 327 -10.02 -9.57 24.83
C GLU A 327 -9.69 -8.15 24.31
N GLY A 328 -10.03 -7.84 23.06
CA GLY A 328 -9.74 -6.54 22.43
C GLY A 328 -8.24 -6.26 22.27
N ARG A 329 -7.44 -7.32 22.03
CA ARG A 329 -5.98 -7.25 21.94
C ARG A 329 -5.49 -7.28 20.50
N PRO A 330 -4.60 -6.37 20.08
CA PRO A 330 -4.01 -6.34 18.75
C PRO A 330 -2.83 -7.32 18.64
N ARG A 331 -3.10 -8.60 18.71
CA ARG A 331 -2.12 -9.64 18.51
C ARG A 331 -2.10 -10.09 17.06
N TYR A 332 -0.90 -10.22 16.47
CA TYR A 332 -0.71 -10.58 15.07
C TYR A 332 0.27 -11.73 14.93
N ASP A 333 -0.06 -12.68 14.05
CA ASP A 333 0.84 -13.74 13.62
C ASP A 333 1.52 -13.36 12.30
N ASP A 334 2.83 -13.64 12.16
CA ASP A 334 3.56 -13.45 10.91
C ASP A 334 3.41 -14.66 10.01
N MET A 335 2.65 -14.51 8.94
CA MET A 335 2.36 -15.57 7.97
C MET A 335 3.15 -15.42 6.66
N ALA A 336 4.11 -14.50 6.56
CA ALA A 336 4.82 -14.21 5.31
C ALA A 336 5.47 -15.46 4.71
N TRP A 337 6.18 -16.24 5.53
CA TRP A 337 6.81 -17.48 5.08
C TRP A 337 5.78 -18.52 4.61
N THR A 338 4.76 -18.77 5.39
CA THR A 338 3.73 -19.78 5.10
C THR A 338 2.95 -19.44 3.85
N ARG A 339 2.66 -18.15 3.64
CA ARG A 339 1.90 -17.67 2.48
C ARG A 339 2.77 -17.29 1.28
N GLY A 340 4.09 -17.36 1.37
CA GLY A 340 5.01 -17.05 0.28
C GLY A 340 5.18 -15.55 0.01
N ALA A 341 4.89 -14.70 1.01
CA ALA A 341 4.99 -13.24 0.91
C ALA A 341 6.33 -12.69 1.42
N THR A 342 7.27 -13.54 1.78
CA THR A 342 8.60 -13.09 2.23
C THR A 342 9.46 -12.65 1.03
N ALA A 343 10.27 -11.60 1.23
CA ALA A 343 11.16 -11.03 0.21
C ALA A 343 12.56 -10.77 0.78
N HIS A 344 13.01 -11.63 1.69
CA HIS A 344 14.28 -11.47 2.43
C HIS A 344 15.55 -11.57 1.58
N ARG A 345 15.44 -12.03 0.34
CA ARG A 345 16.54 -12.11 -0.64
C ARG A 345 16.07 -11.76 -2.03
N PRO A 346 16.98 -11.30 -2.93
CA PRO A 346 16.64 -11.16 -4.33
C PRO A 346 16.18 -12.48 -4.94
N TYR A 347 15.15 -12.43 -5.77
CA TYR A 347 14.61 -13.62 -6.46
C TYR A 347 15.29 -13.89 -7.80
N THR A 348 16.14 -12.96 -8.27
CA THR A 348 16.94 -13.08 -9.49
C THR A 348 18.43 -12.92 -9.17
N GLY A 349 19.29 -13.57 -9.95
CA GLY A 349 20.73 -13.57 -9.76
C GLY A 349 21.18 -14.45 -8.59
N ASP A 350 22.47 -14.39 -8.26
CA ASP A 350 23.12 -15.21 -7.23
C ASP A 350 23.43 -14.44 -5.94
N ASP A 351 22.87 -13.25 -5.72
CA ASP A 351 23.11 -12.47 -4.51
C ASP A 351 22.36 -13.09 -3.33
N LEU A 352 23.12 -13.66 -2.39
CA LEU A 352 22.60 -14.29 -1.16
C LEU A 352 22.40 -13.31 -0.01
N LYS A 353 22.70 -12.03 -0.21
CA LYS A 353 22.53 -10.99 0.81
C LYS A 353 21.05 -10.61 0.98
N PRO A 354 20.67 -10.07 2.14
CA PRO A 354 19.30 -9.63 2.37
C PRO A 354 18.85 -8.55 1.39
N SER A 355 17.57 -8.60 1.02
CA SER A 355 16.85 -7.56 0.28
C SER A 355 16.61 -6.32 1.14
N THR A 356 16.26 -5.19 0.49
CA THR A 356 15.74 -3.99 1.14
C THR A 356 14.42 -3.60 0.48
N GLY A 357 13.30 -3.96 1.12
CA GLY A 357 11.97 -3.57 0.67
C GLY A 357 11.59 -2.19 1.20
N TRP A 358 11.00 -1.33 0.35
CA TRP A 358 10.56 0.02 0.67
C TRP A 358 9.04 0.15 0.59
N HIS A 359 8.51 0.63 -0.52
CA HIS A 359 7.08 0.75 -0.72
C HIS A 359 6.43 -0.63 -0.85
N ALA A 360 5.23 -0.78 -0.29
CA ALA A 360 4.36 -1.93 -0.50
C ALA A 360 2.95 -1.46 -0.81
N GLN A 361 2.28 -2.14 -1.74
CA GLN A 361 0.88 -1.87 -2.10
C GLN A 361 0.19 -3.16 -2.50
N PHE A 362 -1.00 -3.41 -1.93
CA PHE A 362 -1.90 -4.48 -2.37
C PHE A 362 -2.83 -3.97 -3.45
N GLU A 363 -2.85 -4.66 -4.61
CA GLU A 363 -3.79 -4.41 -5.71
C GLU A 363 -4.02 -5.71 -6.49
N ASP A 364 -5.09 -5.77 -7.28
CA ASP A 364 -5.40 -6.92 -8.14
C ASP A 364 -4.97 -6.58 -9.58
N LEU A 365 -3.70 -6.91 -9.92
CA LEU A 365 -3.11 -6.53 -11.21
C LEU A 365 -3.61 -7.37 -12.38
N ASN A 366 -4.04 -8.60 -12.13
CA ASN A 366 -4.55 -9.48 -13.19
C ASN A 366 -6.07 -9.56 -13.26
N ASN A 367 -6.76 -8.82 -12.40
CA ASN A 367 -8.22 -8.77 -12.28
C ASN A 367 -8.86 -10.12 -11.94
N ASP A 368 -8.16 -11.02 -11.23
CA ASP A 368 -8.67 -12.36 -10.89
C ASP A 368 -9.49 -12.41 -9.59
N SER A 369 -9.68 -11.28 -8.93
CA SER A 369 -10.37 -11.07 -7.65
C SER A 369 -9.53 -11.36 -6.41
N TYR A 370 -8.27 -11.74 -6.54
CA TYR A 370 -7.34 -11.91 -5.42
C TYR A 370 -6.28 -10.83 -5.46
N LEU A 371 -5.97 -10.26 -4.29
CA LEU A 371 -5.00 -9.18 -4.23
C LEU A 371 -3.57 -9.69 -4.40
N ASP A 372 -2.81 -9.01 -5.24
CA ASP A 372 -1.38 -9.16 -5.40
C ASP A 372 -0.65 -8.17 -4.49
N LEU A 373 0.63 -8.39 -4.25
CA LEU A 373 1.47 -7.49 -3.46
C LEU A 373 2.67 -7.02 -4.28
N PHE A 374 2.69 -5.74 -4.61
CA PHE A 374 3.88 -5.10 -5.18
C PHE A 374 4.79 -4.57 -4.07
N ILE A 375 6.10 -4.77 -4.22
CA ILE A 375 7.13 -4.26 -3.30
C ILE A 375 8.24 -3.60 -4.12
N ALA A 376 8.40 -2.28 -3.96
CA ALA A 376 9.57 -1.58 -4.49
C ALA A 376 10.80 -1.89 -3.65
N LYS A 377 11.92 -2.24 -4.31
CA LYS A 377 13.13 -2.72 -3.65
C LYS A 377 14.38 -1.98 -4.11
N GLY A 378 15.39 -2.00 -3.27
CA GLY A 378 16.70 -1.46 -3.64
C GLY A 378 17.58 -1.12 -2.44
N ASN A 379 18.88 -1.37 -2.59
CA ASN A 379 19.87 -1.06 -1.55
C ASN A 379 19.79 0.41 -1.11
N VAL A 380 19.89 0.66 0.19
CA VAL A 380 19.81 1.99 0.82
C VAL A 380 20.77 2.98 0.16
N ALA A 381 22.05 2.61 0.06
CA ALA A 381 23.06 3.41 -0.62
C ALA A 381 24.12 2.49 -1.27
N ARG A 382 25.09 2.06 -0.51
CA ARG A 382 26.15 1.10 -0.90
C ARG A 382 26.50 0.22 0.31
N MET A 383 25.46 -0.29 1.00
CA MET A 383 25.64 -1.15 2.15
C MET A 383 26.10 -2.52 1.67
N ASN A 384 27.31 -2.91 2.05
CA ASN A 384 27.93 -4.16 1.59
C ASN A 384 27.27 -5.41 2.16
N ASP A 385 26.53 -5.28 3.26
CA ASP A 385 25.85 -6.40 3.93
C ASP A 385 24.46 -6.71 3.32
N PHE A 386 23.99 -5.87 2.38
CA PHE A 386 22.73 -6.03 1.68
C PHE A 386 22.95 -6.21 0.18
N ALA A 387 21.97 -6.79 -0.50
CA ALA A 387 22.00 -7.03 -1.93
C ALA A 387 22.28 -5.74 -2.71
N ALA A 388 23.25 -5.80 -3.63
CA ALA A 388 23.57 -4.66 -4.50
C ALA A 388 22.53 -4.52 -5.63
N PHE A 389 22.07 -5.66 -6.15
CA PHE A 389 21.04 -5.81 -7.16
C PHE A 389 19.82 -6.45 -6.49
N ASP A 390 18.75 -5.72 -6.43
CA ASP A 390 17.57 -6.09 -5.64
C ASP A 390 16.31 -5.63 -6.37
N PRO A 391 15.91 -6.37 -7.42
CA PRO A 391 14.77 -5.98 -8.26
C PRO A 391 13.46 -6.01 -7.49
N ASP A 392 12.51 -5.17 -7.93
CA ASP A 392 11.18 -5.08 -7.36
C ASP A 392 10.48 -6.43 -7.38
N ASN A 393 9.67 -6.72 -6.35
CA ASN A 393 8.83 -7.91 -6.30
C ASN A 393 7.41 -7.61 -6.80
N LEU A 394 6.87 -8.56 -7.57
CA LEU A 394 5.44 -8.67 -7.82
C LEU A 394 4.99 -10.06 -7.37
N LEU A 395 4.34 -10.10 -6.21
CA LEU A 395 3.86 -11.31 -5.57
C LEU A 395 2.39 -11.50 -5.96
N MET A 396 2.14 -12.40 -6.93
CA MET A 396 0.77 -12.71 -7.39
C MET A 396 0.03 -13.52 -6.34
N GLY A 397 -1.12 -13.02 -5.93
CA GLY A 397 -2.03 -13.67 -4.99
C GLY A 397 -2.83 -14.81 -5.61
N SER A 398 -3.51 -15.59 -4.80
CA SER A 398 -4.32 -16.71 -5.28
C SER A 398 -5.46 -17.04 -4.33
N ALA A 399 -6.44 -17.80 -4.83
CA ALA A 399 -7.56 -18.33 -4.04
C ALA A 399 -7.16 -19.12 -2.78
N SER A 400 -5.94 -19.64 -2.73
CA SER A 400 -5.40 -20.33 -1.56
C SER A 400 -4.87 -19.40 -0.47
N GLY A 401 -4.89 -18.09 -0.69
CA GLY A 401 -4.27 -17.06 0.16
C GLY A 401 -2.74 -17.10 0.13
N ARG A 402 -2.14 -17.75 -0.89
CA ARG A 402 -0.69 -17.82 -1.08
C ARG A 402 -0.27 -16.88 -2.20
N PHE A 403 0.96 -16.44 -2.09
CA PHE A 403 1.62 -15.57 -3.06
C PHE A 403 2.72 -16.33 -3.82
N SER A 404 2.93 -15.95 -5.09
CA SER A 404 4.03 -16.42 -5.92
C SER A 404 4.76 -15.23 -6.56
N GLU A 405 6.09 -15.20 -6.47
CA GLU A 405 6.90 -14.13 -7.05
C GLU A 405 6.96 -14.24 -8.57
N GLN A 406 6.55 -13.19 -9.29
CA GLN A 406 6.46 -13.14 -10.75
C GLN A 406 7.06 -11.86 -11.36
N GLY A 407 7.77 -11.04 -10.61
CA GLY A 407 8.29 -9.76 -11.06
C GLY A 407 9.17 -9.83 -12.31
N ALA A 408 10.00 -10.88 -12.43
CA ALA A 408 10.80 -11.08 -13.64
C ALA A 408 9.93 -11.44 -14.85
N ALA A 409 8.93 -12.29 -14.68
CA ALA A 409 8.03 -12.70 -15.74
C ALA A 409 7.08 -11.55 -16.16
N ALA A 410 6.70 -10.70 -15.22
CA ALA A 410 5.87 -9.52 -15.46
C ALA A 410 6.64 -8.34 -16.11
N GLY A 411 7.98 -8.36 -16.07
CA GLY A 411 8.81 -7.30 -16.65
C GLY A 411 9.25 -6.19 -15.69
N VAL A 412 8.96 -6.29 -14.37
CA VAL A 412 9.30 -5.25 -13.39
C VAL A 412 10.66 -5.44 -12.73
N ALA A 413 11.35 -6.55 -12.98
CA ALA A 413 12.64 -6.88 -12.38
C ALA A 413 13.79 -6.04 -12.95
N LEU A 414 13.73 -4.73 -12.77
CA LEU A 414 14.80 -3.83 -13.17
C LEU A 414 15.87 -3.74 -12.09
N ASP A 415 17.13 -3.63 -12.52
CA ASP A 415 18.28 -3.45 -11.64
C ASP A 415 18.44 -1.97 -11.25
N LYS A 416 17.46 -1.46 -10.52
CA LYS A 416 17.40 -0.08 -10.04
C LYS A 416 17.23 -0.03 -8.53
N ARG A 417 17.30 1.16 -7.96
CA ARG A 417 17.12 1.39 -6.51
C ARG A 417 15.75 1.99 -6.24
N GLY A 418 14.72 1.15 -6.30
CA GLY A 418 13.35 1.53 -5.98
C GLY A 418 13.20 2.14 -4.58
N ARG A 419 12.23 3.03 -4.43
CA ARG A 419 11.81 3.69 -3.18
C ARG A 419 10.30 3.72 -3.06
N GLY A 420 9.67 4.85 -3.33
CA GLY A 420 8.23 4.97 -3.39
C GLY A 420 7.68 4.47 -4.71
N ALA A 421 6.43 4.06 -4.71
CA ALA A 421 5.74 3.59 -5.90
C ALA A 421 4.24 3.94 -5.86
N SER A 422 3.56 3.72 -6.98
CA SER A 422 2.11 3.76 -7.08
C SER A 422 1.65 2.73 -8.12
N VAL A 423 0.67 1.92 -7.77
CA VAL A 423 -0.03 1.00 -8.67
C VAL A 423 -1.38 1.62 -8.98
N VAL A 424 -1.60 2.08 -10.21
CA VAL A 424 -2.76 2.89 -10.59
C VAL A 424 -3.01 2.80 -12.09
N ASP A 425 -4.28 2.79 -12.51
CA ASP A 425 -4.67 2.84 -13.93
C ASP A 425 -4.54 4.29 -14.45
N LEU A 426 -3.56 4.53 -15.29
CA LEU A 426 -3.19 5.85 -15.79
C LEU A 426 -3.86 6.23 -17.12
N ASN A 427 -4.41 5.25 -17.84
CA ASN A 427 -5.05 5.47 -19.14
C ASN A 427 -6.53 5.04 -19.19
N ALA A 428 -7.11 4.75 -18.03
CA ALA A 428 -8.53 4.39 -17.86
C ALA A 428 -8.96 3.16 -18.69
N ASP A 429 -8.09 2.15 -18.82
CA ASP A 429 -8.40 0.90 -19.53
C ASP A 429 -8.78 -0.26 -18.60
N GLY A 430 -8.71 -0.04 -17.28
CA GLY A 430 -9.02 -1.04 -16.25
C GLY A 430 -7.90 -2.01 -15.96
N LEU A 431 -6.70 -1.75 -16.49
CA LEU A 431 -5.47 -2.43 -16.14
C LEU A 431 -4.62 -1.48 -15.28
N LEU A 432 -3.99 -2.01 -14.25
CA LEU A 432 -3.21 -1.19 -13.33
C LEU A 432 -1.77 -1.04 -13.82
N ASP A 433 -1.38 0.18 -14.12
CA ASP A 433 -0.01 0.57 -14.44
C ASP A 433 0.82 0.70 -13.16
N LEU A 434 2.14 0.75 -13.30
CA LEU A 434 3.06 0.84 -12.17
C LEU A 434 4.05 1.99 -12.36
N VAL A 435 4.22 2.78 -11.31
CA VAL A 435 5.21 3.86 -11.24
C VAL A 435 6.16 3.60 -10.08
N VAL A 436 7.47 3.64 -10.31
CA VAL A 436 8.50 3.46 -9.28
C VAL A 436 9.50 4.61 -9.33
N VAL A 437 9.70 5.25 -8.19
CA VAL A 437 10.76 6.25 -8.02
C VAL A 437 12.07 5.55 -7.71
N ASN A 438 13.07 5.80 -8.53
CA ASN A 438 14.40 5.23 -8.37
C ASN A 438 15.39 6.27 -7.85
N ARG A 439 16.20 5.88 -6.86
CA ARG A 439 17.24 6.78 -6.36
C ARG A 439 18.41 6.85 -7.34
N ARG A 440 18.74 8.08 -7.80
CA ARG A 440 19.84 8.38 -8.73
C ARG A 440 19.66 7.88 -10.16
N GLU A 441 18.45 7.49 -10.50
CA GLU A 441 18.09 7.03 -11.82
C GLU A 441 16.74 7.60 -12.22
N ASN A 442 16.41 7.55 -13.52
CA ASN A 442 15.11 8.00 -13.97
C ASN A 442 13.99 7.17 -13.36
N ILE A 443 12.83 7.80 -13.15
CA ILE A 443 11.59 7.13 -12.79
C ILE A 443 11.37 5.94 -13.73
N SER A 444 10.84 4.84 -13.21
CA SER A 444 10.28 3.77 -14.02
C SER A 444 8.76 3.91 -14.07
N LEU A 445 8.22 3.94 -15.28
CA LEU A 445 6.80 3.92 -15.55
C LEU A 445 6.51 2.71 -16.43
N PHE A 446 5.71 1.79 -15.92
CA PHE A 446 5.35 0.57 -16.62
C PHE A 446 3.89 0.63 -17.03
N ARG A 447 3.63 0.55 -18.33
CA ARG A 447 2.27 0.37 -18.84
C ARG A 447 1.90 -1.11 -18.83
N HIS A 448 0.71 -1.38 -18.35
CA HIS A 448 0.14 -2.71 -18.36
C HIS A 448 -0.50 -3.01 -19.72
N GLU A 449 0.02 -4.02 -20.43
CA GLU A 449 -0.43 -4.39 -21.79
C GLU A 449 -1.45 -5.54 -21.82
N GLY A 450 -1.83 -6.06 -20.65
CA GLY A 450 -2.67 -7.25 -20.50
C GLY A 450 -1.91 -8.44 -19.90
N MET A 451 -2.49 -9.63 -19.98
CA MET A 451 -1.91 -10.86 -19.41
C MET A 451 -1.07 -11.60 -20.45
N ALA A 452 0.01 -12.21 -19.99
CA ALA A 452 0.90 -12.99 -20.85
C ALA A 452 0.16 -14.18 -21.51
N SER A 453 0.37 -14.36 -22.81
CA SER A 453 -0.10 -15.53 -23.55
C SER A 453 0.83 -15.86 -24.71
N SER A 454 0.70 -17.08 -25.28
CA SER A 454 1.52 -17.52 -26.40
C SER A 454 1.33 -16.69 -27.70
N ASN A 455 0.24 -15.93 -27.77
CA ASN A 455 -0.13 -15.15 -28.97
C ASN A 455 -0.01 -13.61 -28.75
N GLY A 456 0.72 -13.18 -27.72
CA GLY A 456 0.81 -11.80 -27.26
C GLY A 456 -0.12 -11.53 -26.07
N PRO A 457 -0.09 -10.30 -25.50
CA PRO A 457 -0.94 -9.94 -24.38
C PRO A 457 -2.43 -10.13 -24.68
N ARG A 458 -3.19 -10.64 -23.69
CA ARG A 458 -4.65 -10.81 -23.74
C ARG A 458 -5.30 -10.03 -22.61
N LEU A 459 -6.59 -9.78 -22.70
CA LEU A 459 -7.33 -9.17 -21.59
C LEU A 459 -7.28 -10.10 -20.36
N GLY A 460 -7.15 -9.51 -19.19
CA GLY A 460 -7.28 -10.16 -17.90
C GLY A 460 -8.73 -10.43 -17.52
N GLY A 461 -9.00 -10.55 -16.21
CA GLY A 461 -10.35 -10.61 -15.67
C GLY A 461 -11.13 -9.31 -15.87
N ASN A 462 -12.41 -9.35 -15.56
CA ASN A 462 -13.27 -8.16 -15.50
C ASN A 462 -12.93 -7.32 -14.26
N TRP A 463 -13.34 -6.05 -14.26
CA TRP A 463 -12.99 -5.09 -13.22
C TRP A 463 -14.11 -4.07 -12.93
N LEU A 464 -13.96 -3.35 -11.82
CA LEU A 464 -14.67 -2.10 -11.50
C LEU A 464 -13.68 -1.06 -11.00
N LYS A 465 -13.92 0.20 -11.34
CA LYS A 465 -13.25 1.37 -10.77
C LYS A 465 -14.29 2.19 -10.04
N ILE A 466 -14.13 2.40 -8.74
CA ILE A 466 -15.14 2.98 -7.86
C ILE A 466 -14.59 4.25 -7.21
N GLU A 467 -15.27 5.37 -7.40
CA GLU A 467 -15.00 6.63 -6.71
C GLU A 467 -16.17 6.96 -5.80
N LEU A 468 -15.88 7.28 -4.53
CA LEU A 468 -16.87 7.70 -3.57
C LEU A 468 -16.86 9.21 -3.41
N GLN A 469 -18.05 9.78 -3.24
CA GLN A 469 -18.23 11.19 -2.97
C GLN A 469 -19.37 11.41 -1.96
N GLN A 470 -19.15 12.34 -1.02
CA GLN A 470 -20.19 12.85 -0.10
C GLN A 470 -20.04 14.36 0.09
N LYS A 471 -21.08 15.02 0.59
CA LYS A 471 -21.06 16.45 0.90
C LYS A 471 -20.47 16.73 2.28
N GLY A 472 -20.04 17.98 2.46
CA GLY A 472 -19.50 18.45 3.74
C GLY A 472 -18.08 17.94 3.97
N ALA A 473 -17.79 17.57 5.20
CA ALA A 473 -16.49 17.04 5.59
C ALA A 473 -16.17 15.69 4.94
N ASN A 474 -14.88 15.45 4.73
CA ASN A 474 -14.40 14.17 4.20
C ASN A 474 -15.02 13.79 2.84
N ARG A 475 -14.95 14.68 1.88
CA ARG A 475 -15.61 14.53 0.56
C ARG A 475 -15.23 13.24 -0.16
N ASN A 476 -14.00 12.76 0.00
CA ASN A 476 -13.50 11.55 -0.62
C ASN A 476 -13.77 10.27 0.21
N ALA A 477 -14.59 10.38 1.27
CA ALA A 477 -14.99 9.27 2.14
C ALA A 477 -13.81 8.44 2.69
N ILE A 478 -12.74 9.10 3.14
CA ILE A 478 -11.59 8.44 3.80
C ILE A 478 -12.09 7.69 5.04
N GLY A 479 -11.71 6.42 5.20
CA GLY A 479 -12.23 5.52 6.21
C GLY A 479 -13.41 4.66 5.75
N ALA A 480 -13.99 4.93 4.58
CA ALA A 480 -15.05 4.09 4.02
C ALA A 480 -14.53 2.69 3.65
N LYS A 481 -15.39 1.68 3.79
CA LYS A 481 -15.13 0.29 3.41
C LYS A 481 -16.08 -0.11 2.26
N LEU A 482 -15.51 -0.68 1.21
CA LEU A 482 -16.24 -1.23 0.07
C LEU A 482 -16.35 -2.75 0.25
N SER A 483 -17.56 -3.29 0.18
CA SER A 483 -17.80 -4.74 0.10
C SER A 483 -18.34 -5.06 -1.28
N VAL A 484 -17.57 -5.81 -2.07
CA VAL A 484 -17.91 -6.17 -3.46
C VAL A 484 -18.09 -7.67 -3.56
N LYS A 485 -19.30 -8.07 -3.96
CA LYS A 485 -19.63 -9.48 -4.22
C LYS A 485 -19.76 -9.71 -5.73
N ALA A 486 -18.89 -10.59 -6.26
CA ALA A 486 -18.87 -11.04 -7.65
C ALA A 486 -19.03 -12.57 -7.69
N GLY A 487 -20.15 -13.08 -8.20
CA GLY A 487 -20.51 -14.49 -8.05
C GLY A 487 -20.63 -14.89 -6.56
N ASP A 488 -19.87 -15.89 -6.15
CA ASP A 488 -19.81 -16.32 -4.74
C ASP A 488 -18.64 -15.69 -3.96
N HIS A 489 -17.73 -15.00 -4.65
CA HIS A 489 -16.59 -14.33 -4.03
C HIS A 489 -16.98 -12.97 -3.47
N VAL A 490 -16.51 -12.68 -2.25
CA VAL A 490 -16.65 -11.38 -1.60
C VAL A 490 -15.24 -10.85 -1.34
N GLN A 491 -15.03 -9.59 -1.64
CA GLN A 491 -13.79 -8.89 -1.37
C GLN A 491 -14.07 -7.51 -0.80
N SER A 492 -13.13 -6.97 -0.07
CA SER A 492 -13.27 -5.64 0.50
C SER A 492 -12.12 -4.71 0.11
N ARG A 493 -12.37 -3.40 0.18
CA ARG A 493 -11.35 -2.36 0.04
C ARG A 493 -11.61 -1.30 1.10
N ILE A 494 -10.54 -0.68 1.58
CA ILE A 494 -10.61 0.39 2.58
C ILE A 494 -10.00 1.65 1.95
N ILE A 495 -10.71 2.77 1.99
CA ILE A 495 -10.18 4.06 1.54
C ILE A 495 -9.37 4.67 2.67
N HIS A 496 -8.08 4.88 2.45
CA HIS A 496 -7.17 5.45 3.44
C HIS A 496 -6.14 6.39 2.81
N ILE A 497 -5.54 7.22 3.63
CA ILE A 497 -4.40 8.07 3.27
C ILE A 497 -3.22 7.67 4.15
N GLY A 498 -2.11 7.30 3.54
CA GLY A 498 -0.90 6.84 4.24
C GLY A 498 -0.52 5.42 3.83
N GLY A 499 0.37 4.81 4.61
CA GLY A 499 0.97 3.52 4.24
C GLY A 499 2.01 3.66 3.13
N GLY A 500 2.39 2.55 2.49
CA GLY A 500 3.46 2.50 1.52
C GLY A 500 4.77 3.07 2.07
N HIS A 501 5.58 3.68 1.20
CA HIS A 501 6.74 4.48 1.60
C HIS A 501 6.75 5.79 0.81
N ALA A 502 6.66 6.92 1.50
CA ALA A 502 6.76 8.28 0.97
C ALA A 502 5.76 8.64 -0.17
N SER A 503 4.81 7.77 -0.49
CA SER A 503 3.90 7.88 -1.64
C SER A 503 2.45 7.83 -1.21
N GLY A 504 1.60 8.68 -1.81
CA GLY A 504 0.16 8.67 -1.59
C GLY A 504 -0.61 8.69 -2.92
N SER A 505 -1.78 8.07 -2.95
CA SER A 505 -2.64 8.07 -4.14
C SER A 505 -4.09 8.30 -3.73
N VAL A 506 -4.82 9.07 -4.54
CA VAL A 506 -6.26 9.32 -4.36
C VAL A 506 -6.93 9.27 -5.73
N GLY A 507 -8.05 8.57 -5.81
CA GLY A 507 -8.83 8.43 -7.02
C GLY A 507 -9.73 7.20 -6.99
N PHE A 508 -9.91 6.58 -8.14
CA PHE A 508 -10.69 5.36 -8.24
C PHE A 508 -10.06 4.20 -7.47
N VAL A 509 -10.86 3.54 -6.65
CA VAL A 509 -10.53 2.24 -6.06
C VAL A 509 -10.73 1.16 -7.11
N HIS A 510 -9.73 0.35 -7.35
CA HIS A 510 -9.76 -0.75 -8.30
C HIS A 510 -10.25 -2.05 -7.63
N VAL A 511 -11.09 -2.81 -8.36
CA VAL A 511 -11.61 -4.10 -7.90
C VAL A 511 -11.69 -5.05 -9.08
N GLY A 512 -10.84 -6.06 -9.14
CA GLY A 512 -10.95 -7.14 -10.10
C GLY A 512 -12.15 -8.06 -9.78
N LEU A 513 -12.79 -8.57 -10.81
CA LEU A 513 -14.02 -9.39 -10.71
C LEU A 513 -13.85 -10.80 -11.28
N GLY A 514 -12.66 -11.18 -11.74
CA GLY A 514 -12.44 -12.42 -12.44
C GLY A 514 -13.31 -12.54 -13.70
N VAL A 515 -14.05 -13.61 -13.81
CA VAL A 515 -14.95 -13.86 -14.95
C VAL A 515 -16.36 -13.27 -14.76
N ALA A 516 -16.63 -12.64 -13.62
CA ALA A 516 -17.98 -12.16 -13.32
C ALA A 516 -18.30 -10.89 -14.13
N GLU A 517 -19.42 -10.89 -14.85
CA GLU A 517 -19.91 -9.76 -15.64
C GLU A 517 -20.70 -8.73 -14.80
N ARG A 518 -20.97 -9.06 -13.54
CA ARG A 518 -21.75 -8.22 -12.61
C ARG A 518 -21.23 -8.37 -11.20
N ALA A 519 -21.35 -7.29 -10.44
CA ALA A 519 -21.06 -7.29 -9.01
C ALA A 519 -22.16 -6.58 -8.22
N THR A 520 -22.21 -6.88 -6.94
CA THR A 520 -23.01 -6.14 -5.95
C THR A 520 -22.07 -5.42 -5.02
N LEU A 521 -22.13 -4.09 -5.01
CA LEU A 521 -21.35 -3.22 -4.12
C LEU A 521 -22.21 -2.77 -2.96
N ARG A 522 -21.65 -2.78 -1.76
CA ARG A 522 -22.14 -2.04 -0.59
C ARG A 522 -21.01 -1.17 -0.04
N VAL A 523 -21.35 0.02 0.39
CA VAL A 523 -20.41 0.97 1.00
C VAL A 523 -20.75 1.11 2.48
N GLN A 524 -19.79 0.87 3.35
CA GLN A 524 -19.85 1.35 4.72
C GLN A 524 -19.16 2.72 4.75
N TRP A 525 -19.94 3.75 5.00
CA TRP A 525 -19.45 5.12 5.06
C TRP A 525 -18.62 5.36 6.34
N PRO A 526 -17.80 6.43 6.40
CA PRO A 526 -16.91 6.67 7.54
C PRO A 526 -17.62 6.78 8.91
N ASP A 527 -18.91 7.13 8.92
CA ASP A 527 -19.76 7.17 10.13
C ASP A 527 -20.34 5.80 10.51
N GLY A 528 -19.99 4.74 9.78
CA GLY A 528 -20.45 3.37 10.03
C GLY A 528 -21.74 2.96 9.33
N GLU A 529 -22.46 3.91 8.69
CA GLU A 529 -23.70 3.59 7.96
C GLU A 529 -23.42 2.80 6.68
N TRP A 530 -24.27 1.81 6.40
CA TRP A 530 -24.23 1.02 5.19
C TRP A 530 -25.18 1.54 4.11
N SER A 531 -24.68 1.67 2.88
CA SER A 531 -25.54 1.94 1.72
C SER A 531 -26.48 0.78 1.42
N ALA A 532 -27.55 1.07 0.66
CA ALA A 532 -28.25 0.04 -0.11
C ALA A 532 -27.29 -0.66 -1.10
N PRO A 533 -27.58 -1.91 -1.52
CA PRO A 533 -26.73 -2.60 -2.46
C PRO A 533 -26.87 -2.03 -3.89
N TYR A 534 -25.77 -1.63 -4.50
CA TYR A 534 -25.67 -1.23 -5.90
C TYR A 534 -25.37 -2.46 -6.77
N LYS A 535 -26.16 -2.67 -7.81
CA LYS A 535 -25.92 -3.72 -8.81
C LYS A 535 -25.21 -3.11 -10.00
N LEU A 536 -23.97 -3.51 -10.22
CA LEU A 536 -23.06 -2.93 -11.19
C LEU A 536 -22.70 -3.93 -12.28
N PHE A 537 -22.48 -3.43 -13.49
CA PHE A 537 -21.88 -4.20 -14.57
C PHE A 537 -20.36 -4.06 -14.51
N ALA A 538 -19.66 -5.11 -14.88
CA ALA A 538 -18.20 -5.12 -14.98
C ALA A 538 -17.69 -4.15 -16.05
N ASN A 539 -16.41 -3.82 -15.96
CA ASN A 539 -15.66 -2.98 -16.89
C ASN A 539 -16.20 -1.54 -16.99
N HIS A 540 -16.55 -0.99 -15.81
CA HIS A 540 -17.09 0.36 -15.71
C HIS A 540 -16.40 1.17 -14.62
N HIS A 541 -16.27 2.47 -14.87
CA HIS A 541 -15.93 3.47 -13.86
C HIS A 541 -17.24 3.97 -13.22
N VAL A 542 -17.36 3.82 -11.92
CA VAL A 542 -18.58 4.05 -11.16
C VAL A 542 -18.35 5.16 -10.13
N LEU A 543 -19.19 6.17 -10.14
CA LEU A 543 -19.20 7.26 -9.17
C LEU A 543 -20.39 7.05 -8.24
N ILE A 544 -20.12 6.84 -6.95
CA ILE A 544 -21.13 6.69 -5.90
C ILE A 544 -21.26 8.01 -5.16
N ASP A 545 -22.43 8.62 -5.26
CA ASP A 545 -22.78 9.86 -4.56
C ASP A 545 -23.70 9.50 -3.39
N ARG A 546 -23.18 9.61 -2.15
CA ARG A 546 -23.91 9.27 -0.92
C ARG A 546 -25.19 10.08 -0.79
N ASP A 547 -25.14 11.37 -1.11
CA ASP A 547 -26.25 12.29 -0.88
C ASP A 547 -27.42 12.08 -1.85
N LYS A 548 -27.17 11.42 -2.95
CA LYS A 548 -28.20 11.08 -3.94
C LYS A 548 -28.67 9.64 -3.82
N ASP A 549 -28.01 8.82 -2.98
CA ASP A 549 -28.21 7.37 -2.84
C ASP A 549 -28.28 6.66 -4.21
N THR A 550 -27.37 7.06 -5.11
CA THR A 550 -27.32 6.59 -6.48
C THR A 550 -25.88 6.49 -6.98
N TYR A 551 -25.72 5.85 -8.12
CA TYR A 551 -24.45 5.86 -8.84
C TYR A 551 -24.62 6.41 -10.25
N SER A 552 -23.53 6.89 -10.81
CA SER A 552 -23.40 7.22 -12.22
C SER A 552 -22.17 6.54 -12.81
N GLN A 553 -22.15 6.40 -14.13
CA GLN A 553 -20.97 5.92 -14.84
C GLN A 553 -20.17 7.12 -15.34
N TRP A 554 -18.87 7.05 -15.17
CA TRP A 554 -17.97 7.96 -15.85
C TRP A 554 -17.41 7.27 -17.09
N PHE A 555 -17.40 7.98 -18.18
CA PHE A 555 -16.82 7.53 -19.45
C PHE A 555 -15.59 8.38 -19.73
N PRO A 556 -14.41 7.76 -19.90
CA PRO A 556 -13.21 8.50 -20.28
C PRO A 556 -13.49 9.35 -21.53
N PRO A 557 -12.96 10.59 -21.59
CA PRO A 557 -13.21 11.47 -22.72
C PRO A 557 -12.68 10.85 -24.00
N THR A 558 -13.56 10.44 -24.91
CA THR A 558 -13.14 10.02 -26.25
C THR A 558 -12.43 11.19 -26.92
N SER A 559 -11.29 10.94 -27.56
CA SER A 559 -10.53 11.94 -28.33
C SER A 559 -11.48 12.85 -29.09
N SER A 560 -11.31 14.18 -28.96
CA SER A 560 -12.13 15.25 -29.54
C SER A 560 -12.79 14.87 -30.86
N PRO A 561 -14.08 15.20 -31.05
CA PRO A 561 -14.68 15.08 -32.36
C PRO A 561 -13.79 15.84 -33.36
N SER A 562 -13.34 15.16 -34.39
CA SER A 562 -12.70 15.81 -35.53
C SER A 562 -13.51 17.06 -35.89
N ALA A 563 -12.86 18.22 -35.86
CA ALA A 563 -13.45 19.43 -36.40
C ALA A 563 -14.09 19.05 -37.74
N LYS A 564 -15.39 19.22 -37.85
CA LYS A 564 -16.06 19.19 -39.17
C LYS A 564 -15.39 20.28 -39.97
N LEU A 565 -14.62 19.87 -40.97
CA LEU A 565 -14.28 20.72 -42.09
C LEU A 565 -15.59 20.99 -42.83
N ASP A 566 -16.15 22.18 -42.63
CA ASP A 566 -17.14 22.78 -43.54
C ASP A 566 -16.42 23.34 -44.78
#